data_f2f33721f8b877d9308cc1b93b42bc37
#
_entry.id   f2f33721f8b877d9308cc1b93b42bc37
#
_cell.length_a   1.000
_cell.length_b   1.000
_cell.length_c   1.000
_cell.angle_alpha   90.00
_cell.angle_beta   90.00
_cell.angle_gamma   90.00
#
_symmetry.space_group_name_H-M   'P 1'
#
loop_
_entity.id
_entity.type
_entity.pdbx_description
1 polymer ?
#
loop_
_entity_poly.entity_id
_entity_poly.type
_entity_poly.pdbx_seq_one_letter_code
_entity_poly.pdbx_strand_id
1 'polypeptide(L)'
;MIRRNHIIESLVITRIENNMANENKIAILGDLHWGARSDSIHIINHFNNFFSKVFFPELDRRGITKVIQCGDLVDRRKFININTAHAIHEYFTKEIEKRNISLDIVIGNHDTFYKGTNSVNTLNILYRNAPDNIKYYSSPAEVIIHDKRFLYVPWICDDNEQLSYEYIHNSKSDYMIGHLELSGFEMNKDNFSEEGMSHRILSKFKQVFTGHYHHKSTIDNITYVGTPYEIVWSDYDDPRGFIILDLDTGETEFVQNHYSLFHRIIYDEKIINNATFPYEKYKNTYVKIAVVSNKKKHKLDEFLDNFNKVETIDL
;
A
#
# COMPACT_ATOMS: atom_id res chain seq x y z
N MET A 1 -30.24 41.24 1.70
CA MET A 1 -29.21 40.82 2.69
C MET A 1 -29.51 39.48 3.38
N ILE A 2 -30.77 39.16 3.68
CA ILE A 2 -31.17 37.95 4.42
C ILE A 2 -30.89 36.64 3.67
N ARG A 3 -30.98 36.58 2.33
CA ARG A 3 -30.70 35.34 1.56
C ARG A 3 -29.22 34.93 1.47
N ARG A 4 -28.26 35.86 1.61
CA ARG A 4 -26.82 35.54 1.59
C ARG A 4 -26.34 34.89 2.89
N ASN A 5 -26.93 35.28 4.03
CA ASN A 5 -26.54 34.71 5.32
C ASN A 5 -26.99 33.25 5.48
N HIS A 6 -28.20 32.89 5.01
CA HIS A 6 -28.67 31.49 5.06
C HIS A 6 -27.85 30.53 4.19
N ILE A 7 -27.34 30.99 3.04
CA ILE A 7 -26.47 30.13 2.17
C ILE A 7 -25.11 29.92 2.83
N ILE A 8 -24.56 30.95 3.46
CA ILE A 8 -23.25 30.83 4.16
C ILE A 8 -23.39 29.95 5.40
N GLU A 9 -24.44 30.09 6.20
CA GLU A 9 -24.73 29.23 7.37
C GLU A 9 -24.95 27.77 6.94
N SER A 10 -25.73 27.49 5.88
CA SER A 10 -25.93 26.13 5.40
C SER A 10 -24.63 25.52 4.86
N LEU A 11 -23.79 26.28 4.15
CA LEU A 11 -22.48 25.82 3.67
C LEU A 11 -21.48 25.58 4.81
N VAL A 12 -21.52 26.40 5.86
CA VAL A 12 -20.69 26.22 7.06
C VAL A 12 -21.15 25.00 7.86
N ILE A 13 -22.47 24.84 8.05
CA ILE A 13 -23.03 23.67 8.75
C ILE A 13 -22.74 22.40 7.97
N THR A 14 -22.98 22.37 6.66
CA THR A 14 -22.67 21.19 5.80
C THR A 14 -21.17 20.87 5.81
N ARG A 15 -20.29 21.88 5.90
CA ARG A 15 -18.85 21.68 5.98
C ARG A 15 -18.41 21.17 7.36
N ILE A 16 -19.07 21.61 8.42
CA ILE A 16 -18.84 21.11 9.80
C ILE A 16 -19.37 19.68 9.92
N GLU A 17 -20.56 19.39 9.44
CA GLU A 17 -21.14 18.04 9.44
C GLU A 17 -20.32 17.06 8.58
N ASN A 18 -19.86 17.47 7.40
CA ASN A 18 -18.93 16.66 6.57
C ASN A 18 -17.57 16.44 7.24
N ASN A 19 -17.03 17.43 7.96
CA ASN A 19 -15.78 17.24 8.71
C ASN A 19 -15.99 16.28 9.91
N MET A 20 -17.08 16.40 10.65
CA MET A 20 -17.38 15.49 11.77
C MET A 20 -17.68 14.06 11.28
N ALA A 21 -18.37 13.90 10.13
CA ALA A 21 -18.63 12.59 9.53
C ALA A 21 -17.39 11.89 8.97
N ASN A 22 -16.29 12.62 8.75
CA ASN A 22 -15.05 12.06 8.20
C ASN A 22 -13.95 11.81 9.25
N GLU A 23 -14.09 12.36 10.47
CA GLU A 23 -13.10 12.18 11.55
C GLU A 23 -12.94 10.71 11.96
N ASN A 24 -13.97 9.88 11.77
CA ASN A 24 -13.97 8.47 12.14
C ASN A 24 -13.53 7.51 11.03
N LYS A 25 -12.94 8.04 9.94
CA LYS A 25 -12.36 7.20 8.88
C LYS A 25 -10.85 7.15 8.97
N ILE A 26 -10.31 5.95 8.76
CA ILE A 26 -8.87 5.73 8.73
C ILE A 26 -8.46 5.11 7.40
N ALA A 27 -7.26 5.40 6.93
CA ALA A 27 -6.67 4.75 5.78
C ALA A 27 -5.67 3.68 6.20
N ILE A 28 -5.72 2.51 5.56
CA ILE A 28 -4.85 1.38 5.86
C ILE A 28 -4.06 1.05 4.59
N LEU A 29 -2.74 1.18 4.68
CA LEU A 29 -1.78 0.83 3.64
C LEU A 29 -1.15 -0.54 3.96
N GLY A 30 -1.01 -1.37 2.94
CA GLY A 30 -0.19 -2.58 3.02
C GLY A 30 1.29 -2.30 2.79
N ASP A 31 1.97 -3.26 2.22
CA ASP A 31 3.42 -3.28 2.03
C ASP A 31 3.86 -2.22 1.02
N LEU A 32 4.80 -1.35 1.39
CA LEU A 32 5.26 -0.26 0.53
C LEU A 32 6.54 -0.57 -0.25
N HIS A 33 7.42 -1.41 0.31
CA HIS A 33 8.65 -1.88 -0.33
C HIS A 33 9.48 -0.79 -1.02
N TRP A 34 9.66 0.37 -0.34
CA TRP A 34 10.58 1.38 -0.85
C TRP A 34 11.97 0.80 -1.07
N GLY A 35 12.53 0.99 -2.27
CA GLY A 35 13.80 0.40 -2.69
C GLY A 35 13.66 -0.89 -3.48
N ALA A 36 12.44 -1.30 -3.83
CA ALA A 36 12.19 -2.45 -4.68
C ALA A 36 12.93 -2.35 -6.02
N ARG A 37 13.18 -3.53 -6.64
CA ARG A 37 13.92 -3.68 -7.90
C ARG A 37 15.27 -2.95 -7.88
N SER A 38 16.03 -3.16 -6.79
CA SER A 38 17.39 -2.59 -6.60
C SER A 38 17.44 -1.07 -6.64
N ASP A 39 16.48 -0.42 -5.95
CA ASP A 39 16.35 1.05 -5.87
C ASP A 39 16.14 1.73 -7.22
N SER A 40 15.42 1.08 -8.12
CA SER A 40 15.13 1.63 -9.44
C SER A 40 14.43 2.99 -9.33
N ILE A 41 14.99 3.99 -10.01
CA ILE A 41 14.38 5.33 -10.07
C ILE A 41 12.99 5.31 -10.71
N HIS A 42 12.76 4.41 -11.64
CA HIS A 42 11.45 4.25 -12.28
C HIS A 42 10.40 3.74 -11.29
N ILE A 43 10.80 2.82 -10.39
CA ILE A 43 9.94 2.33 -9.30
C ILE A 43 9.67 3.46 -8.31
N ILE A 44 10.68 4.22 -7.89
CA ILE A 44 10.51 5.37 -7.00
C ILE A 44 9.53 6.40 -7.60
N ASN A 45 9.65 6.69 -8.90
CA ASN A 45 8.74 7.61 -9.60
C ASN A 45 7.32 7.05 -9.69
N HIS A 46 7.17 5.73 -9.88
CA HIS A 46 5.86 5.08 -9.87
C HIS A 46 5.19 5.18 -8.49
N PHE A 47 5.94 4.93 -7.41
CA PHE A 47 5.44 5.10 -6.04
C PHE A 47 5.04 6.55 -5.76
N ASN A 48 5.86 7.52 -6.18
CA ASN A 48 5.51 8.93 -6.06
C ASN A 48 4.23 9.30 -6.83
N ASN A 49 3.99 8.72 -8.00
CA ASN A 49 2.74 8.93 -8.72
C ASN A 49 1.52 8.44 -7.92
N PHE A 50 1.62 7.29 -7.26
CA PHE A 50 0.57 6.81 -6.38
C PHE A 50 0.32 7.77 -5.21
N PHE A 51 1.36 8.15 -4.47
CA PHE A 51 1.21 9.03 -3.31
C PHE A 51 0.69 10.41 -3.69
N SER A 52 1.26 11.02 -4.73
CA SER A 52 0.92 12.40 -5.12
C SER A 52 -0.39 12.53 -5.88
N LYS A 53 -0.84 11.50 -6.60
CA LYS A 53 -2.01 11.57 -7.49
C LYS A 53 -3.21 10.76 -7.03
N VAL A 54 -3.02 9.79 -6.12
CA VAL A 54 -4.08 8.92 -5.62
C VAL A 54 -4.21 9.04 -4.11
N PHE A 55 -3.19 8.65 -3.35
CA PHE A 55 -3.30 8.49 -1.91
C PHE A 55 -3.59 9.81 -1.18
N PHE A 56 -2.67 10.77 -1.25
CA PHE A 56 -2.86 12.04 -0.53
C PHE A 56 -4.06 12.86 -1.03
N PRO A 57 -4.33 12.98 -2.34
CA PRO A 57 -5.55 13.64 -2.81
C PRO A 57 -6.84 13.00 -2.28
N GLU A 58 -6.86 11.67 -2.14
CA GLU A 58 -8.02 10.98 -1.61
C GLU A 58 -8.20 11.19 -0.10
N LEU A 59 -7.09 11.22 0.66
CA LEU A 59 -7.13 11.61 2.08
C LEU A 59 -7.63 13.04 2.24
N ASP A 60 -7.10 13.98 1.46
CA ASP A 60 -7.49 15.41 1.49
C ASP A 60 -8.98 15.57 1.15
N ARG A 61 -9.46 14.88 0.12
CA ARG A 61 -10.87 14.91 -0.31
C ARG A 61 -11.84 14.41 0.77
N ARG A 62 -11.39 13.42 1.56
CA ARG A 62 -12.21 12.78 2.60
C ARG A 62 -11.96 13.34 3.99
N GLY A 63 -10.96 14.21 4.18
CA GLY A 63 -10.57 14.73 5.48
C GLY A 63 -9.97 13.68 6.42
N ILE A 64 -9.36 12.60 5.87
CA ILE A 64 -8.77 11.52 6.66
C ILE A 64 -7.42 11.97 7.19
N THR A 65 -7.26 11.93 8.51
CA THR A 65 -6.03 12.34 9.22
C THR A 65 -5.36 11.19 9.99
N LYS A 66 -5.89 9.97 9.92
CA LYS A 66 -5.29 8.78 10.51
C LYS A 66 -4.93 7.78 9.43
N VAL A 67 -3.66 7.37 9.40
CA VAL A 67 -3.11 6.36 8.50
C VAL A 67 -2.46 5.25 9.32
N ILE A 68 -2.68 4.02 8.92
CA ILE A 68 -1.99 2.84 9.45
C ILE A 68 -1.29 2.13 8.30
N GLN A 69 -0.02 1.76 8.48
CA GLN A 69 0.78 1.01 7.52
C GLN A 69 1.14 -0.35 8.12
N CYS A 70 0.83 -1.43 7.38
CA CYS A 70 0.83 -2.80 7.87
C CYS A 70 2.20 -3.50 7.78
N GLY A 71 3.32 -2.78 7.73
CA GLY A 71 4.68 -3.36 7.69
C GLY A 71 5.29 -3.40 6.29
N ASP A 72 6.55 -3.77 6.23
CA ASP A 72 7.36 -3.76 5.01
C ASP A 72 7.38 -2.38 4.33
N LEU A 73 7.76 -1.37 5.11
CA LEU A 73 7.99 -0.02 4.59
C LEU A 73 9.12 -0.03 3.55
N VAL A 74 10.19 -0.79 3.81
CA VAL A 74 11.34 -0.92 2.91
C VAL A 74 11.47 -2.32 2.33
N ASP A 75 12.11 -2.42 1.17
CA ASP A 75 12.28 -3.69 0.45
C ASP A 75 13.40 -4.58 1.00
N ARG A 76 14.43 -3.99 1.61
CA ARG A 76 15.64 -4.71 1.98
C ARG A 76 16.02 -4.57 3.44
N ARG A 77 16.29 -5.72 4.08
CA ARG A 77 16.57 -5.86 5.51
C ARG A 77 17.84 -5.13 5.99
N LYS A 78 18.94 -5.23 5.24
CA LYS A 78 20.28 -4.95 5.77
C LYS A 78 20.82 -3.56 5.47
N PHE A 79 20.21 -2.86 4.55
CA PHE A 79 20.62 -1.50 4.16
C PHE A 79 19.50 -0.77 3.45
N ILE A 80 19.55 0.53 3.54
CA ILE A 80 18.71 1.42 2.74
C ILE A 80 19.60 2.29 1.86
N ASN A 81 19.26 2.41 0.59
CA ASN A 81 19.92 3.33 -0.32
C ASN A 81 19.59 4.77 0.06
N ILE A 82 20.58 5.66 0.00
CA ILE A 82 20.43 7.08 0.38
C ILE A 82 19.33 7.76 -0.46
N ASN A 83 19.26 7.46 -1.78
CA ASN A 83 18.22 8.02 -2.64
C ASN A 83 16.83 7.49 -2.28
N THR A 84 16.72 6.22 -1.90
CA THR A 84 15.47 5.63 -1.41
C THR A 84 15.04 6.27 -0.09
N ALA A 85 15.96 6.44 0.87
CA ALA A 85 15.67 7.12 2.13
C ALA A 85 15.21 8.58 1.91
N HIS A 86 15.86 9.29 0.97
CA HIS A 86 15.47 10.63 0.56
C HIS A 86 14.06 10.63 -0.08
N ALA A 87 13.76 9.67 -0.94
CA ALA A 87 12.44 9.54 -1.58
C ALA A 87 11.32 9.25 -0.57
N ILE A 88 11.55 8.37 0.41
CA ILE A 88 10.62 8.13 1.53
C ILE A 88 10.33 9.45 2.25
N HIS A 89 11.38 10.20 2.58
CA HIS A 89 11.21 11.47 3.25
C HIS A 89 10.40 12.48 2.42
N GLU A 90 10.78 12.72 1.16
CA GLU A 90 10.15 13.74 0.32
C GLU A 90 8.72 13.39 -0.13
N TYR A 91 8.48 12.14 -0.48
CA TYR A 91 7.21 11.75 -1.11
C TYR A 91 6.19 11.14 -0.15
N PHE A 92 6.63 10.72 1.04
CA PHE A 92 5.75 10.12 2.03
C PHE A 92 5.80 10.87 3.37
N THR A 93 6.94 10.87 4.07
CA THR A 93 7.05 11.41 5.43
C THR A 93 6.68 12.89 5.50
N LYS A 94 7.28 13.71 4.65
CA LYS A 94 7.04 15.16 4.58
C LYS A 94 5.59 15.52 4.24
N GLU A 95 4.95 14.72 3.39
CA GLU A 95 3.54 14.92 3.04
C GLU A 95 2.59 14.51 4.20
N ILE A 96 2.96 13.50 5.00
CA ILE A 96 2.32 13.13 6.28
C ILE A 96 2.42 14.28 7.28
N GLU A 97 3.63 14.83 7.48
CA GLU A 97 3.88 15.95 8.40
C GLU A 97 3.11 17.22 7.97
N LYS A 98 3.20 17.59 6.71
CA LYS A 98 2.54 18.77 6.13
C LYS A 98 1.03 18.77 6.33
N ARG A 99 0.40 17.59 6.31
CA ARG A 99 -1.04 17.41 6.51
C ARG A 99 -1.42 17.15 7.97
N ASN A 100 -0.44 17.12 8.86
CA ASN A 100 -0.63 16.74 10.26
C ASN A 100 -1.36 15.38 10.40
N ILE A 101 -1.04 14.43 9.51
CA ILE A 101 -1.60 13.08 9.55
C ILE A 101 -0.94 12.30 10.70
N SER A 102 -1.75 11.62 11.51
CA SER A 102 -1.26 10.64 12.47
C SER A 102 -0.95 9.33 11.74
N LEU A 103 0.31 8.92 11.74
CA LEU A 103 0.78 7.70 11.07
C LEU A 103 1.26 6.68 12.11
N ASP A 104 0.67 5.49 12.07
CA ASP A 104 1.16 4.32 12.78
C ASP A 104 1.73 3.31 11.79
N ILE A 105 2.92 2.77 12.07
CA ILE A 105 3.60 1.78 11.24
C ILE A 105 3.85 0.53 12.08
N VAL A 106 3.40 -0.62 11.62
CA VAL A 106 3.76 -1.91 12.20
C VAL A 106 5.05 -2.40 11.53
N ILE A 107 5.97 -3.01 12.26
CA ILE A 107 7.21 -3.56 11.68
C ILE A 107 6.87 -4.82 10.87
N GLY A 108 7.33 -4.85 9.61
CA GLY A 108 7.30 -6.02 8.75
C GLY A 108 8.64 -6.76 8.73
N ASN A 109 8.67 -7.92 8.07
CA ASN A 109 9.88 -8.74 8.01
C ASN A 109 11.02 -8.13 7.18
N HIS A 110 10.71 -7.28 6.19
CA HIS A 110 11.70 -6.55 5.41
C HIS A 110 12.27 -5.34 6.15
N ASP A 111 11.58 -4.84 7.16
CA ASP A 111 12.05 -3.70 7.95
C ASP A 111 13.16 -4.08 8.93
N THR A 112 13.32 -5.37 9.26
CA THR A 112 14.24 -5.85 10.30
C THR A 112 15.61 -6.27 9.76
N PHE A 113 16.68 -5.98 10.50
CA PHE A 113 18.03 -6.44 10.13
C PHE A 113 18.22 -7.96 10.35
N TYR A 114 17.83 -8.45 11.53
CA TYR A 114 17.92 -9.87 11.91
C TYR A 114 16.55 -10.55 11.67
N LYS A 115 16.58 -11.85 11.36
CA LYS A 115 15.35 -12.61 11.17
C LYS A 115 14.62 -12.93 12.47
N GLY A 116 15.37 -13.12 13.55
CA GLY A 116 14.85 -13.57 14.85
C GLY A 116 14.45 -12.44 15.81
N THR A 117 14.62 -11.17 15.46
CA THR A 117 14.26 -10.03 16.33
C THR A 117 13.89 -8.78 15.55
N ASN A 118 12.93 -8.03 16.08
CA ASN A 118 12.51 -6.72 15.54
C ASN A 118 13.27 -5.54 16.19
N SER A 119 14.23 -5.79 17.09
CA SER A 119 14.92 -4.75 17.87
C SER A 119 15.77 -3.81 17.02
N VAL A 120 16.39 -4.34 15.96
CA VAL A 120 17.19 -3.56 15.01
C VAL A 120 16.41 -3.50 13.67
N ASN A 121 15.85 -2.37 13.37
CA ASN A 121 15.00 -2.18 12.20
C ASN A 121 15.23 -0.83 11.53
N THR A 122 14.80 -0.70 10.28
CA THR A 122 15.01 0.50 9.47
C THR A 122 14.27 1.71 10.03
N LEU A 123 13.12 1.51 10.69
CA LEU A 123 12.32 2.60 11.23
C LEU A 123 13.01 3.28 12.42
N ASN A 124 13.84 2.52 13.19
CA ASN A 124 14.71 3.10 14.22
C ASN A 124 15.68 4.15 13.67
N ILE A 125 15.99 4.08 12.39
CA ILE A 125 16.89 5.02 11.71
C ILE A 125 16.08 6.14 11.06
N LEU A 126 15.07 5.79 10.25
CA LEU A 126 14.28 6.75 9.49
C LEU A 126 13.48 7.69 10.39
N TYR A 127 12.92 7.16 11.47
CA TYR A 127 12.00 7.87 12.36
C TYR A 127 12.53 8.11 13.77
N ARG A 128 13.86 8.06 13.96
CA ARG A 128 14.49 8.32 15.26
C ARG A 128 14.08 9.67 15.88
N ASN A 129 13.95 10.69 15.05
CA ASN A 129 13.62 12.06 15.44
C ASN A 129 12.30 12.51 14.77
N ALA A 130 11.42 11.56 14.48
CA ALA A 130 10.12 11.88 13.90
C ALA A 130 9.26 12.67 14.89
N PRO A 131 8.33 13.51 14.41
CA PRO A 131 7.37 14.18 15.26
C PRO A 131 6.40 13.16 15.89
N ASP A 132 5.75 13.56 17.00
CA ASP A 132 4.91 12.70 17.84
C ASP A 132 3.71 12.06 17.06
N ASN A 133 3.35 12.60 15.92
CA ASN A 133 2.28 12.06 15.07
C ASN A 133 2.72 10.88 14.21
N ILE A 134 4.02 10.51 14.19
CA ILE A 134 4.53 9.31 13.52
C ILE A 134 5.04 8.32 14.57
N LYS A 135 4.42 7.15 14.61
CA LYS A 135 4.77 6.08 15.55
C LYS A 135 5.03 4.78 14.82
N TYR A 136 5.94 3.96 15.33
CA TYR A 136 6.16 2.60 14.83
C TYR A 136 6.19 1.59 15.97
N TYR A 137 5.76 0.37 15.67
CA TYR A 137 5.52 -0.69 16.64
C TYR A 137 6.37 -1.91 16.28
N SER A 138 7.39 -2.18 17.08
CA SER A 138 8.27 -3.35 16.98
C SER A 138 7.90 -4.49 17.92
N SER A 139 6.93 -4.26 18.80
CA SER A 139 6.35 -5.23 19.73
C SER A 139 4.83 -5.09 19.72
N PRO A 140 4.07 -6.14 20.10
CA PRO A 140 2.62 -6.06 20.21
C PRO A 140 2.18 -4.93 21.13
N ALA A 141 1.13 -4.22 20.71
CA ALA A 141 0.59 -3.08 21.49
C ALA A 141 -0.91 -2.92 21.27
N GLU A 142 -1.64 -2.55 22.34
CA GLU A 142 -3.01 -2.08 22.22
C GLU A 142 -3.04 -0.57 22.02
N VAL A 143 -3.80 -0.10 21.02
CA VAL A 143 -3.92 1.30 20.63
C VAL A 143 -5.40 1.67 20.56
N ILE A 144 -5.73 2.87 21.01
CA ILE A 144 -7.09 3.42 20.90
C ILE A 144 -7.11 4.48 19.79
N ILE A 145 -8.01 4.29 18.82
CA ILE A 145 -8.26 5.23 17.74
C ILE A 145 -9.76 5.53 17.73
N HIS A 146 -10.16 6.78 17.95
CA HIS A 146 -11.56 7.19 17.99
C HIS A 146 -12.46 6.22 18.79
N ASP A 147 -12.09 5.94 20.04
CA ASP A 147 -12.79 5.04 20.97
C ASP A 147 -12.82 3.54 20.59
N LYS A 148 -12.23 3.17 19.47
CA LYS A 148 -12.08 1.76 19.07
C LYS A 148 -10.72 1.22 19.51
N ARG A 149 -10.71 -0.02 19.97
CA ARG A 149 -9.48 -0.70 20.40
C ARG A 149 -8.90 -1.47 19.22
N PHE A 150 -7.63 -1.24 18.98
CA PHE A 150 -6.82 -1.94 17.99
C PHE A 150 -5.72 -2.72 18.70
N LEU A 151 -5.48 -3.94 18.29
CA LEU A 151 -4.27 -4.68 18.60
C LEU A 151 -3.31 -4.58 17.42
N TYR A 152 -2.12 -4.04 17.64
CA TYR A 152 -1.05 -4.04 16.66
C TYR A 152 -0.11 -5.21 16.95
N VAL A 153 0.16 -6.05 15.93
CA VAL A 153 1.07 -7.18 16.01
C VAL A 153 2.08 -7.08 14.88
N PRO A 154 3.33 -6.71 15.16
CA PRO A 154 4.39 -6.65 14.16
C PRO A 154 4.77 -8.05 13.69
N TRP A 155 5.71 -8.16 12.74
CA TRP A 155 6.28 -9.42 12.31
C TRP A 155 6.62 -10.31 13.49
N ILE A 156 6.05 -11.52 13.51
CA ILE A 156 6.29 -12.50 14.56
C ILE A 156 7.59 -13.21 14.26
N CYS A 157 8.51 -13.20 15.21
CA CYS A 157 9.82 -13.82 15.13
C CYS A 157 10.19 -14.46 16.48
N ASP A 158 11.30 -15.20 16.53
CA ASP A 158 11.69 -15.98 17.72
C ASP A 158 11.65 -15.15 19.02
N ASP A 159 12.05 -13.89 18.97
CA ASP A 159 12.18 -13.00 20.12
C ASP A 159 10.83 -12.51 20.69
N ASN A 160 9.80 -12.43 19.86
CA ASN A 160 8.50 -11.88 20.23
C ASN A 160 7.32 -12.86 20.08
N GLU A 161 7.56 -14.10 19.68
CA GLU A 161 6.52 -15.09 19.35
C GLU A 161 5.57 -15.29 20.53
N GLN A 162 6.12 -15.67 21.69
CA GLN A 162 5.30 -15.93 22.88
C GLN A 162 4.45 -14.72 23.26
N LEU A 163 5.08 -13.53 23.29
CA LEU A 163 4.41 -12.27 23.63
C LEU A 163 3.29 -11.96 22.63
N SER A 164 3.54 -12.16 21.34
CA SER A 164 2.56 -11.91 20.28
C SER A 164 1.33 -12.81 20.44
N TYR A 165 1.52 -14.11 20.69
CA TYR A 165 0.41 -15.03 20.95
C TYR A 165 -0.34 -14.70 22.24
N GLU A 166 0.35 -14.29 23.31
CA GLU A 166 -0.29 -13.83 24.55
C GLU A 166 -1.18 -12.61 24.31
N TYR A 167 -0.70 -11.62 23.56
CA TYR A 167 -1.52 -10.46 23.19
C TYR A 167 -2.71 -10.85 22.31
N ILE A 168 -2.49 -11.65 21.26
CA ILE A 168 -3.57 -12.14 20.40
C ILE A 168 -4.62 -12.89 21.24
N HIS A 169 -4.22 -13.76 22.17
CA HIS A 169 -5.15 -14.53 22.98
C HIS A 169 -5.94 -13.67 23.97
N ASN A 170 -5.28 -12.74 24.66
CA ASN A 170 -5.86 -12.00 25.79
C ASN A 170 -6.55 -10.70 25.38
N SER A 171 -6.23 -10.14 24.21
CA SER A 171 -6.78 -8.84 23.76
C SER A 171 -8.30 -8.83 23.71
N LYS A 172 -8.87 -7.69 24.08
CA LYS A 172 -10.29 -7.34 23.95
C LYS A 172 -10.51 -6.29 22.84
N SER A 173 -9.55 -6.13 21.97
CA SER A 173 -9.63 -5.19 20.84
C SER A 173 -10.67 -5.62 19.83
N ASP A 174 -11.34 -4.65 19.21
CA ASP A 174 -12.29 -4.89 18.12
C ASP A 174 -11.57 -5.21 16.81
N TYR A 175 -10.46 -4.52 16.58
CA TYR A 175 -9.67 -4.59 15.35
C TYR A 175 -8.26 -5.07 15.62
N MET A 176 -7.65 -5.68 14.62
CA MET A 176 -6.24 -6.03 14.65
C MET A 176 -5.55 -5.53 13.39
N ILE A 177 -4.36 -4.99 13.55
CA ILE A 177 -3.43 -4.66 12.46
C ILE A 177 -2.19 -5.51 12.64
N GLY A 178 -1.73 -6.15 11.58
CA GLY A 178 -0.56 -6.99 11.68
C GLY A 178 0.32 -7.00 10.45
N HIS A 179 1.46 -7.68 10.59
CA HIS A 179 2.28 -8.14 9.48
C HIS A 179 2.51 -9.63 9.67
N LEU A 180 1.59 -10.43 9.12
CA LEU A 180 1.41 -11.83 9.53
C LEU A 180 1.59 -12.78 8.35
N GLU A 181 2.16 -13.94 8.62
CA GLU A 181 2.15 -15.08 7.71
C GLU A 181 1.03 -16.04 8.14
N LEU A 182 -0.03 -16.11 7.33
CA LEU A 182 -1.22 -16.93 7.61
C LEU A 182 -1.39 -18.00 6.55
N SER A 183 -1.60 -19.24 7.00
CA SER A 183 -1.89 -20.34 6.08
C SER A 183 -3.27 -20.20 5.42
N GLY A 184 -3.36 -20.63 4.15
CA GLY A 184 -4.59 -20.68 3.37
C GLY A 184 -4.90 -19.40 2.58
N PHE A 185 -4.10 -18.34 2.73
CA PHE A 185 -4.27 -17.12 1.96
C PHE A 185 -3.46 -17.13 0.66
N GLU A 186 -3.94 -16.37 -0.30
CA GLU A 186 -3.30 -16.17 -1.60
C GLU A 186 -2.14 -15.18 -1.47
N MET A 187 -0.91 -15.64 -1.73
CA MET A 187 0.30 -14.80 -1.69
C MET A 187 0.41 -13.92 -2.95
N ASN A 188 0.06 -14.52 -4.09
CA ASN A 188 -0.09 -13.89 -5.39
C ASN A 188 -1.07 -14.74 -6.21
N LYS A 189 -1.50 -14.25 -7.37
CA LYS A 189 -2.55 -14.86 -8.18
C LYS A 189 -2.37 -16.37 -8.35
N ASP A 190 -3.37 -17.15 -7.90
CA ASP A 190 -3.44 -18.62 -7.94
C ASP A 190 -2.35 -19.36 -7.11
N ASN A 191 -1.65 -18.68 -6.18
CA ASN A 191 -0.62 -19.29 -5.34
C ASN A 191 -0.92 -19.06 -3.85
N PHE A 192 -1.33 -20.12 -3.16
CA PHE A 192 -1.74 -20.10 -1.76
C PHE A 192 -0.60 -20.53 -0.83
N SER A 193 -0.50 -19.90 0.34
CA SER A 193 0.44 -20.30 1.36
C SER A 193 -0.09 -21.52 2.13
N GLU A 194 0.77 -22.53 2.26
CA GLU A 194 0.55 -23.65 3.16
C GLU A 194 1.23 -23.43 4.52
N GLU A 195 2.13 -22.45 4.61
CA GLU A 195 2.90 -22.10 5.80
C GLU A 195 2.21 -20.99 6.62
N GLY A 196 2.74 -20.76 7.83
CA GLY A 196 2.26 -19.72 8.72
C GLY A 196 1.26 -20.20 9.77
N MET A 197 0.81 -19.26 10.58
CA MET A 197 -0.14 -19.57 11.65
C MET A 197 -1.56 -19.75 11.12
N SER A 198 -2.36 -20.54 11.86
CA SER A 198 -3.77 -20.69 11.51
C SER A 198 -4.53 -19.39 11.71
N HIS A 199 -5.18 -18.90 10.67
CA HIS A 199 -6.03 -17.70 10.70
C HIS A 199 -7.20 -17.80 11.71
N ARG A 200 -7.62 -19.02 12.08
CA ARG A 200 -8.76 -19.26 13.00
C ARG A 200 -8.58 -18.63 14.37
N ILE A 201 -7.34 -18.44 14.86
CA ILE A 201 -7.10 -17.81 16.16
C ILE A 201 -7.48 -16.31 16.16
N LEU A 202 -7.64 -15.70 14.98
CA LEU A 202 -8.00 -14.32 14.81
C LEU A 202 -9.52 -14.09 14.66
N SER A 203 -10.34 -15.14 14.68
CA SER A 203 -11.80 -15.07 14.48
C SER A 203 -12.54 -14.25 15.54
N LYS A 204 -11.91 -13.96 16.67
CA LYS A 204 -12.51 -13.14 17.74
C LYS A 204 -12.53 -11.65 17.45
N PHE A 205 -11.67 -11.16 16.57
CA PHE A 205 -11.65 -9.76 16.15
C PHE A 205 -12.78 -9.48 15.17
N LYS A 206 -13.34 -8.29 15.18
CA LYS A 206 -14.34 -7.89 14.17
C LYS A 206 -13.73 -7.87 12.78
N GLN A 207 -12.55 -7.27 12.67
CA GLN A 207 -11.77 -7.24 11.43
C GLN A 207 -10.28 -7.24 11.75
N VAL A 208 -9.53 -7.91 10.87
CA VAL A 208 -8.06 -7.98 10.89
C VAL A 208 -7.54 -7.47 9.55
N PHE A 209 -6.61 -6.54 9.57
CA PHE A 209 -5.89 -6.08 8.39
C PHE A 209 -4.41 -6.40 8.55
N THR A 210 -3.82 -6.98 7.53
CA THR A 210 -2.43 -7.42 7.60
C THR A 210 -1.68 -7.17 6.30
N GLY A 211 -0.36 -6.95 6.41
CA GLY A 211 0.59 -6.99 5.32
C GLY A 211 1.22 -8.38 5.18
N HIS A 212 2.30 -8.48 4.45
CA HIS A 212 3.13 -9.63 4.09
C HIS A 212 2.81 -10.22 2.72
N TYR A 213 1.56 -10.53 2.40
CA TYR A 213 1.21 -10.99 1.06
C TYR A 213 0.81 -9.80 0.19
N HIS A 214 1.40 -9.75 -1.03
CA HIS A 214 1.26 -8.60 -1.93
C HIS A 214 -0.10 -8.57 -2.64
N HIS A 215 -0.75 -9.73 -2.76
CA HIS A 215 -2.10 -9.82 -3.32
C HIS A 215 -3.14 -9.42 -2.28
N LYS A 216 -4.10 -8.57 -2.67
CA LYS A 216 -5.23 -8.24 -1.80
C LYS A 216 -6.20 -9.41 -1.77
N SER A 217 -6.37 -10.02 -0.60
CA SER A 217 -7.29 -11.14 -0.41
C SER A 217 -8.04 -11.02 0.92
N THR A 218 -9.24 -11.61 0.97
CA THR A 218 -10.05 -11.60 2.20
C THR A 218 -10.63 -12.99 2.43
N ILE A 219 -10.43 -13.51 3.63
CA ILE A 219 -11.07 -14.74 4.13
C ILE A 219 -11.69 -14.41 5.48
N ASP A 220 -12.97 -14.66 5.64
CA ASP A 220 -13.76 -14.36 6.84
C ASP A 220 -13.60 -12.87 7.26
N ASN A 221 -13.07 -12.63 8.45
CA ASN A 221 -12.84 -11.31 9.02
C ASN A 221 -11.42 -10.77 8.77
N ILE A 222 -10.59 -11.44 7.96
CA ILE A 222 -9.17 -11.12 7.75
C ILE A 222 -8.94 -10.65 6.32
N THR A 223 -8.30 -9.50 6.18
CA THR A 223 -7.94 -8.91 4.89
C THR A 223 -6.43 -8.66 4.82
N TYR A 224 -5.75 -9.31 3.87
CA TYR A 224 -4.47 -8.85 3.38
C TYR A 224 -4.69 -7.61 2.53
N VAL A 225 -4.05 -6.51 2.90
CA VAL A 225 -4.23 -5.22 2.22
C VAL A 225 -3.56 -5.22 0.85
N GLY A 226 -2.46 -5.95 0.73
CA GLY A 226 -1.63 -6.02 -0.46
C GLY A 226 -0.78 -4.77 -0.68
N THR A 227 0.06 -4.80 -1.72
CA THR A 227 0.84 -3.61 -2.11
C THR A 227 -0.06 -2.58 -2.80
N PRO A 228 0.12 -1.26 -2.57
CA PRO A 228 -0.75 -0.24 -3.18
C PRO A 228 -0.45 0.03 -4.65
N TYR A 229 0.58 -0.59 -5.20
CA TYR A 229 1.05 -0.46 -6.59
C TYR A 229 1.76 -1.74 -7.04
N GLU A 230 1.99 -1.86 -8.33
CA GLU A 230 2.73 -2.97 -8.92
C GLU A 230 4.23 -2.85 -8.65
N ILE A 231 4.88 -3.95 -8.24
CA ILE A 231 6.32 -4.03 -7.94
C ILE A 231 7.01 -5.05 -8.86
N VAL A 232 6.35 -6.17 -9.14
CA VAL A 232 6.84 -7.29 -9.93
C VAL A 232 5.86 -7.72 -11.02
N TRP A 233 6.31 -8.49 -12.01
CA TRP A 233 5.46 -8.91 -13.12
C TRP A 233 4.26 -9.78 -12.73
N SER A 234 4.30 -10.46 -11.59
CA SER A 234 3.13 -11.18 -11.07
C SER A 234 1.99 -10.25 -10.63
N ASP A 235 2.29 -8.97 -10.43
CA ASP A 235 1.32 -7.95 -10.04
C ASP A 235 0.52 -7.39 -11.23
N TYR A 236 0.91 -7.76 -12.46
CA TYR A 236 0.20 -7.35 -13.66
C TYR A 236 -1.26 -7.81 -13.64
N ASP A 237 -2.17 -6.89 -13.96
CA ASP A 237 -3.61 -7.11 -13.99
C ASP A 237 -4.20 -7.58 -12.64
N ASP A 238 -3.57 -7.17 -11.53
CA ASP A 238 -4.02 -7.39 -10.18
C ASP A 238 -4.37 -6.04 -9.52
N PRO A 239 -5.62 -5.82 -9.05
CA PRO A 239 -6.04 -4.54 -8.48
C PRO A 239 -5.19 -4.15 -7.27
N ARG A 240 -4.52 -2.99 -7.34
CA ARG A 240 -3.67 -2.42 -6.30
C ARG A 240 -4.33 -1.18 -5.71
N GLY A 241 -4.04 -0.88 -4.44
CA GLY A 241 -4.61 0.26 -3.78
C GLY A 241 -4.48 0.20 -2.26
N PHE A 242 -5.40 0.84 -1.57
CA PHE A 242 -5.44 0.88 -0.10
C PHE A 242 -6.88 0.79 0.41
N ILE A 243 -7.04 0.56 1.70
CA ILE A 243 -8.35 0.41 2.33
C ILE A 243 -8.68 1.66 3.14
N ILE A 244 -9.92 2.10 3.08
CA ILE A 244 -10.51 3.04 4.02
C ILE A 244 -11.46 2.27 4.89
N LEU A 245 -11.29 2.37 6.21
CA LEU A 245 -12.17 1.79 7.22
C LEU A 245 -12.96 2.93 7.88
N ASP A 246 -14.27 2.80 7.88
CA ASP A 246 -15.18 3.65 8.63
C ASP A 246 -15.39 3.03 10.02
N LEU A 247 -14.95 3.70 11.08
CA LEU A 247 -14.97 3.17 12.45
C LEU A 247 -16.35 3.20 13.10
N ASP A 248 -17.29 3.97 12.56
CA ASP A 248 -18.66 4.01 13.06
C ASP A 248 -19.48 2.84 12.55
N THR A 249 -19.36 2.54 11.26
CA THR A 249 -20.11 1.46 10.60
C THR A 249 -19.36 0.13 10.58
N GLY A 250 -18.01 0.17 10.61
CA GLY A 250 -17.15 -0.98 10.35
C GLY A 250 -17.05 -1.33 8.86
N GLU A 251 -17.61 -0.52 7.96
CA GLU A 251 -17.52 -0.75 6.53
C GLU A 251 -16.14 -0.42 5.99
N THR A 252 -15.72 -1.18 4.98
CA THR A 252 -14.44 -0.96 4.29
C THR A 252 -14.67 -0.62 2.83
N GLU A 253 -13.87 0.31 2.32
CA GLU A 253 -13.82 0.68 0.91
C GLU A 253 -12.41 0.46 0.39
N PHE A 254 -12.26 -0.23 -0.74
CA PHE A 254 -11.00 -0.34 -1.44
C PHE A 254 -10.84 0.80 -2.45
N VAL A 255 -9.83 1.64 -2.25
CA VAL A 255 -9.49 2.72 -3.17
C VAL A 255 -8.41 2.22 -4.12
N GLN A 256 -8.81 1.99 -5.37
CA GLN A 256 -7.93 1.43 -6.38
C GLN A 256 -6.93 2.46 -6.91
N ASN A 257 -5.68 2.03 -7.03
CA ASN A 257 -4.65 2.73 -7.80
C ASN A 257 -4.81 2.39 -9.29
N HIS A 258 -5.09 3.39 -10.11
CA HIS A 258 -5.25 3.21 -11.55
C HIS A 258 -3.96 3.40 -12.37
N TYR A 259 -2.83 3.64 -11.70
CA TYR A 259 -1.53 3.76 -12.34
C TYR A 259 -0.85 2.39 -12.43
N SER A 260 -0.80 1.82 -13.63
CA SER A 260 -0.11 0.55 -13.89
C SER A 260 1.34 0.79 -14.32
N LEU A 261 2.23 -0.07 -13.86
CA LEU A 261 3.65 -0.07 -14.22
C LEU A 261 3.97 -1.12 -15.27
N PHE A 262 3.25 -2.24 -15.26
CA PHE A 262 3.46 -3.37 -16.17
C PHE A 262 2.34 -3.45 -17.19
N HIS A 263 2.72 -3.67 -18.45
CA HIS A 263 1.77 -3.80 -19.54
C HIS A 263 2.08 -5.01 -20.40
N ARG A 264 1.04 -5.72 -20.82
CA ARG A 264 1.12 -6.83 -21.78
C ARG A 264 0.37 -6.46 -23.04
N ILE A 265 1.06 -6.48 -24.17
CA ILE A 265 0.50 -6.15 -25.48
C ILE A 265 0.56 -7.40 -26.35
N ILE A 266 -0.56 -7.72 -26.97
CA ILE A 266 -0.63 -8.78 -27.99
C ILE A 266 -0.52 -8.10 -29.35
N TYR A 267 0.63 -8.26 -30.01
CA TYR A 267 0.86 -7.72 -31.35
C TYR A 267 0.33 -8.68 -32.42
N ASP A 268 -0.66 -8.21 -33.18
CA ASP A 268 -1.09 -8.82 -34.43
C ASP A 268 -1.09 -7.75 -35.53
N GLU A 269 -0.28 -7.93 -36.57
CA GLU A 269 -0.14 -7.01 -37.70
C GLU A 269 -1.44 -6.73 -38.47
N LYS A 270 -2.47 -7.59 -38.27
CA LYS A 270 -3.79 -7.44 -38.89
C LYS A 270 -4.70 -6.51 -38.08
N ILE A 271 -4.45 -6.39 -36.82
CA ILE A 271 -5.30 -5.64 -35.85
C ILE A 271 -4.65 -4.33 -35.47
N ILE A 272 -3.33 -4.34 -35.18
CA ILE A 272 -2.61 -3.15 -34.74
C ILE A 272 -2.22 -2.27 -35.91
N ASN A 273 -2.63 -1.02 -35.83
CA ASN A 273 -2.15 0.02 -36.76
C ASN A 273 -1.07 0.85 -36.05
N ASN A 274 0.20 0.70 -36.46
CA ASN A 274 1.34 1.37 -35.85
C ASN A 274 1.17 2.90 -35.83
N ALA A 275 0.55 3.51 -36.83
CA ALA A 275 0.40 4.95 -36.91
C ALA A 275 -0.59 5.55 -35.88
N THR A 276 -1.52 4.75 -35.39
CA THR A 276 -2.56 5.20 -34.44
C THR A 276 -2.47 4.55 -33.07
N PHE A 277 -1.45 3.70 -32.85
CA PHE A 277 -1.26 3.03 -31.59
C PHE A 277 -0.83 4.05 -30.49
N PRO A 278 -1.40 4.01 -29.29
CA PRO A 278 -1.17 5.03 -28.26
C PRO A 278 0.14 4.79 -27.47
N TYR A 279 1.29 4.87 -28.13
CA TYR A 279 2.60 4.59 -27.50
C TYR A 279 2.89 5.44 -26.27
N GLU A 280 2.51 6.70 -26.26
CA GLU A 280 2.73 7.63 -25.12
C GLU A 280 2.13 7.13 -23.81
N LYS A 281 1.09 6.30 -23.87
CA LYS A 281 0.50 5.66 -22.70
C LYS A 281 1.49 4.78 -21.92
N TYR A 282 2.51 4.28 -22.61
CA TYR A 282 3.47 3.31 -22.07
C TYR A 282 4.81 3.94 -21.67
N LYS A 283 4.90 5.27 -21.71
CA LYS A 283 6.08 6.00 -21.26
C LYS A 283 6.40 5.69 -19.80
N ASN A 284 7.68 5.41 -19.49
CA ASN A 284 8.15 5.04 -18.15
C ASN A 284 7.47 3.81 -17.54
N THR A 285 7.05 2.85 -18.37
CA THR A 285 6.46 1.58 -17.95
C THR A 285 7.24 0.38 -18.51
N TYR A 286 7.03 -0.79 -17.94
CA TYR A 286 7.53 -2.07 -18.46
C TYR A 286 6.50 -2.68 -19.40
N VAL A 287 6.92 -3.05 -20.61
CA VAL A 287 6.04 -3.59 -21.62
C VAL A 287 6.50 -4.97 -22.07
N LYS A 288 5.61 -5.97 -22.04
CA LYS A 288 5.82 -7.27 -22.69
C LYS A 288 4.98 -7.37 -23.94
N ILE A 289 5.60 -7.69 -25.07
CA ILE A 289 4.95 -7.82 -26.35
C ILE A 289 4.90 -9.30 -26.75
N ALA A 290 3.69 -9.85 -26.83
CA ALA A 290 3.46 -11.19 -27.37
C ALA A 290 3.08 -11.09 -28.84
N VAL A 291 3.91 -11.63 -29.74
CA VAL A 291 3.71 -11.56 -31.19
C VAL A 291 2.90 -12.76 -31.66
N VAL A 292 1.69 -12.50 -32.14
CA VAL A 292 0.81 -13.54 -32.74
C VAL A 292 1.09 -13.74 -34.22
N SER A 293 1.34 -12.65 -34.98
CA SER A 293 1.65 -12.68 -36.39
C SER A 293 2.65 -11.59 -36.75
N ASN A 294 3.70 -11.97 -37.47
CA ASN A 294 4.77 -11.07 -37.94
C ASN A 294 5.16 -11.34 -39.40
N LYS A 295 4.20 -11.69 -40.29
CA LYS A 295 4.46 -11.93 -41.71
C LYS A 295 5.17 -10.75 -42.38
N LYS A 296 4.93 -9.54 -41.89
CA LYS A 296 5.58 -8.31 -42.34
C LYS A 296 6.56 -7.81 -41.24
N LYS A 297 7.76 -8.41 -41.21
CA LYS A 297 8.77 -8.11 -40.19
C LYS A 297 9.01 -6.62 -39.98
N HIS A 298 9.08 -5.83 -41.05
CA HIS A 298 9.29 -4.38 -41.00
C HIS A 298 8.22 -3.63 -40.18
N LYS A 299 6.98 -4.14 -40.14
CA LYS A 299 5.92 -3.51 -39.32
C LYS A 299 6.12 -3.77 -37.83
N LEU A 300 6.61 -4.97 -37.47
CA LEU A 300 6.95 -5.27 -36.08
C LEU A 300 8.16 -4.44 -35.66
N ASP A 301 9.19 -4.34 -36.49
CA ASP A 301 10.38 -3.54 -36.24
C ASP A 301 9.99 -2.05 -35.98
N GLU A 302 9.14 -1.49 -36.86
CA GLU A 302 8.58 -0.15 -36.69
C GLU A 302 7.79 0.00 -35.38
N PHE A 303 7.01 -1.02 -35.02
CA PHE A 303 6.22 -1.04 -33.77
C PHE A 303 7.14 -0.99 -32.53
N LEU A 304 8.18 -1.82 -32.52
CA LEU A 304 9.18 -1.85 -31.44
C LEU A 304 9.98 -0.52 -31.34
N ASP A 305 10.40 0.02 -32.50
CA ASP A 305 11.11 1.28 -32.56
C ASP A 305 10.31 2.46 -31.97
N ASN A 306 8.99 2.43 -32.13
CA ASN A 306 8.13 3.47 -31.57
C ASN A 306 8.06 3.38 -30.00
N PHE A 307 8.16 2.20 -29.40
CA PHE A 307 8.32 2.10 -27.94
C PHE A 307 9.65 2.64 -27.47
N ASN A 308 10.74 2.41 -28.19
CA ASN A 308 12.05 2.99 -27.88
C ASN A 308 12.01 4.52 -27.90
N LYS A 309 11.24 5.12 -28.84
CA LYS A 309 11.09 6.59 -28.95
C LYS A 309 10.31 7.20 -27.78
N VAL A 310 9.36 6.48 -27.18
CA VAL A 310 8.56 6.98 -26.05
C VAL A 310 9.17 6.64 -24.68
N GLU A 311 10.39 6.11 -24.67
CA GLU A 311 11.15 5.85 -23.45
C GLU A 311 10.43 4.87 -22.49
N THR A 312 10.03 3.72 -22.98
CA THR A 312 9.65 2.59 -22.11
C THR A 312 10.85 2.13 -21.28
N ILE A 313 10.62 1.58 -20.09
CA ILE A 313 11.71 1.15 -19.20
C ILE A 313 12.36 -0.12 -19.75
N ASP A 314 11.54 -1.06 -20.23
CA ASP A 314 11.98 -2.34 -20.80
C ASP A 314 10.89 -2.88 -21.74
N LEU A 315 11.29 -3.65 -22.76
CA LEU A 315 10.44 -4.22 -23.80
C LEU A 315 10.50 -5.74 -23.80
#